data_0e360290a274b92a88052d268f46aa4a
#
_entry.id   0e360290a274b92a88052d268f46aa4a
#
_cell.length_a   1.000
_cell.length_b   1.000
_cell.length_c   1.000
_cell.angle_alpha   90.00
_cell.angle_beta   90.00
_cell.angle_gamma   90.00
#
_symmetry.space_group_name_H-M   'P 1'
#
loop_
_entity.id
_entity.type
_entity.pdbx_description
1 polymer ?
#
loop_
_entity_poly.entity_id
_entity_poly.type
_entity_poly.pdbx_seq_one_letter_code
_entity_poly.pdbx_strand_id
1 'polypeptide(L)'
;IGKDAKVLVFLKPCDTYSFNQLLTEHRFDREKVYAVGVPCNGMVDINKIKAVAGDDVTSVDDGEKLTAHTLYDGDVTIDAKDVLPDRCLICKSKKHVAYDELLGEDGEVIDSNRFDEVEKLEKMTPDERFAFWQGELSRCIRCNACRNVCPACTCEKCVFDNPASGVENKAAANTFEDQ
;
A
#
# COMPACT_ATOMS: atom_id res chain seq x y z
N ILE A 1 6.51 1.99 22.46
CA ILE A 1 5.48 2.87 23.06
C ILE A 1 5.44 2.53 24.53
N GLY A 2 5.51 3.53 25.44
CA GLY A 2 5.45 3.31 26.88
C GLY A 2 4.17 2.60 27.31
N LYS A 3 4.20 1.84 28.42
CA LYS A 3 3.07 1.01 28.89
C LYS A 3 1.77 1.80 29.08
N ASP A 4 1.86 3.11 29.35
CA ASP A 4 0.71 3.98 29.64
C ASP A 4 0.43 5.00 28.53
N ALA A 5 1.12 4.91 27.39
CA ALA A 5 0.92 5.84 26.29
C ALA A 5 -0.37 5.52 25.53
N LYS A 6 -1.19 6.56 25.30
CA LYS A 6 -2.28 6.52 24.34
C LYS A 6 -1.77 6.98 22.98
N VAL A 7 -2.23 6.34 21.92
CA VAL A 7 -1.83 6.61 20.55
C VAL A 7 -3.01 7.14 19.76
N LEU A 8 -2.83 8.28 19.11
CA LEU A 8 -3.76 8.80 18.12
C LEU A 8 -3.31 8.33 16.74
N VAL A 9 -4.23 7.74 15.97
CA VAL A 9 -3.96 7.30 14.60
C VAL A 9 -5.01 7.88 13.65
N PHE A 10 -4.57 8.27 12.46
CA PHE A 10 -5.44 8.70 11.39
C PHE A 10 -5.51 7.59 10.33
N LEU A 11 -6.71 7.13 10.03
CA LEU A 11 -6.94 5.97 9.19
C LEU A 11 -7.78 6.33 7.97
N LYS A 12 -7.29 6.01 6.79
CA LYS A 12 -8.12 5.98 5.57
C LYS A 12 -9.01 4.73 5.61
N PRO A 13 -10.09 4.66 4.82
CA PRO A 13 -10.97 3.50 4.80
C PRO A 13 -10.22 2.17 4.62
N CYS A 14 -9.24 2.10 3.70
CA CYS A 14 -8.44 0.89 3.49
C CYS A 14 -7.55 0.52 4.68
N ASP A 15 -7.06 1.51 5.46
CA ASP A 15 -6.21 1.29 6.63
C ASP A 15 -6.98 0.64 7.77
N THR A 16 -8.31 0.86 7.83
CA THR A 16 -9.15 0.30 8.90
C THR A 16 -9.26 -1.22 8.85
N TYR A 17 -9.11 -1.82 7.67
CA TYR A 17 -9.03 -3.28 7.55
C TYR A 17 -7.73 -3.83 8.13
N SER A 18 -6.59 -3.17 7.84
CA SER A 18 -5.30 -3.52 8.44
C SER A 18 -5.30 -3.31 9.96
N PHE A 19 -5.93 -2.23 10.43
CA PHE A 19 -6.13 -1.96 11.85
C PHE A 19 -6.88 -3.10 12.53
N ASN A 20 -7.99 -3.56 11.95
CA ASN A 20 -8.76 -4.68 12.48
C ASN A 20 -7.97 -6.00 12.45
N GLN A 21 -7.17 -6.24 11.41
CA GLN A 21 -6.31 -7.41 11.33
C GLN A 21 -5.31 -7.43 12.49
N LEU A 22 -4.61 -6.32 12.72
CA LEU A 22 -3.63 -6.21 13.81
C LEU A 22 -4.29 -6.32 15.20
N LEU A 23 -5.53 -5.84 15.33
CA LEU A 23 -6.31 -5.99 16.55
C LEU A 23 -6.69 -7.47 16.80
N THR A 24 -7.11 -8.17 15.76
CA THR A 24 -7.43 -9.60 15.81
C THR A 24 -6.21 -10.44 16.21
N GLU A 25 -5.03 -10.04 15.76
CA GLU A 25 -3.73 -10.64 16.08
C GLU A 25 -3.18 -10.18 17.47
N HIS A 26 -3.96 -9.46 18.25
CA HIS A 26 -3.57 -8.94 19.57
C HIS A 26 -2.24 -8.16 19.58
N ARG A 27 -1.96 -7.41 18.50
CA ARG A 27 -0.72 -6.64 18.36
C ARG A 27 -0.72 -5.36 19.19
N PHE A 28 -1.90 -4.89 19.60
CA PHE A 28 -2.08 -3.75 20.50
C PHE A 28 -3.40 -3.85 21.26
N ASP A 29 -3.50 -3.10 22.36
CA ASP A 29 -4.73 -2.99 23.13
C ASP A 29 -5.61 -1.91 22.51
N ARG A 30 -6.84 -2.23 22.13
CA ARG A 30 -7.79 -1.29 21.51
C ARG A 30 -8.02 -0.02 22.33
N GLU A 31 -8.05 -0.15 23.66
CA GLU A 31 -8.29 0.96 24.59
C GLU A 31 -7.17 1.99 24.64
N LYS A 32 -5.99 1.64 24.16
CA LYS A 32 -4.82 2.52 24.07
C LYS A 32 -4.76 3.30 22.76
N VAL A 33 -5.63 3.02 21.81
CA VAL A 33 -5.61 3.66 20.49
C VAL A 33 -6.90 4.44 20.28
N TYR A 34 -6.75 5.71 19.92
CA TYR A 34 -7.85 6.54 19.43
C TYR A 34 -7.71 6.68 17.92
N ALA A 35 -8.68 6.15 17.18
CA ALA A 35 -8.65 6.06 15.73
C ALA A 35 -9.57 7.12 15.12
N VAL A 36 -9.01 8.01 14.33
CA VAL A 36 -9.74 9.03 13.57
C VAL A 36 -9.79 8.62 12.11
N GLY A 37 -11.00 8.38 11.61
CA GLY A 37 -11.24 8.08 10.21
C GLY A 37 -11.12 9.34 9.34
N VAL A 38 -10.37 9.24 8.25
CA VAL A 38 -10.18 10.33 7.28
C VAL A 38 -10.72 9.88 5.92
N PRO A 39 -11.68 10.59 5.33
CA PRO A 39 -12.20 10.29 4.00
C PRO A 39 -11.08 10.23 2.97
N CYS A 40 -11.23 9.37 1.97
CA CYS A 40 -10.17 9.15 0.99
C CYS A 40 -10.71 9.05 -0.43
N ASN A 41 -10.27 9.97 -1.29
CA ASN A 41 -10.55 9.97 -2.73
C ASN A 41 -9.49 9.23 -3.56
N GLY A 42 -8.50 8.68 -2.91
CA GLY A 42 -7.33 8.03 -3.50
C GLY A 42 -6.05 8.76 -3.10
N MET A 43 -4.92 8.16 -3.36
CA MET A 43 -3.60 8.78 -3.19
C MET A 43 -2.98 9.01 -4.56
N VAL A 44 -2.22 10.06 -4.72
CA VAL A 44 -1.50 10.31 -5.97
C VAL A 44 -0.18 9.52 -6.00
N ASP A 45 0.21 9.10 -7.20
CA ASP A 45 1.50 8.44 -7.46
C ASP A 45 2.46 9.48 -8.05
N ILE A 46 3.50 9.81 -7.29
CA ILE A 46 4.49 10.80 -7.71
C ILE A 46 5.19 10.42 -9.03
N ASN A 47 5.37 9.13 -9.30
CA ASN A 47 5.99 8.70 -10.56
C ASN A 47 5.06 8.94 -11.75
N LYS A 48 3.74 8.75 -11.57
CA LYS A 48 2.76 9.09 -12.60
C LYS A 48 2.67 10.61 -12.80
N ILE A 49 2.76 11.40 -11.72
CA ILE A 49 2.81 12.87 -11.83
C ILE A 49 4.05 13.28 -12.60
N LYS A 50 5.23 12.77 -12.26
CA LYS A 50 6.49 13.08 -12.96
C LYS A 50 6.47 12.65 -14.42
N ALA A 51 5.81 11.56 -14.75
CA ALA A 51 5.67 11.12 -16.14
C ALA A 51 4.87 12.11 -17.00
N VAL A 52 3.97 12.90 -16.39
CA VAL A 52 3.15 13.91 -17.07
C VAL A 52 3.78 15.31 -17.00
N ALA A 53 4.27 15.71 -15.81
CA ALA A 53 4.71 17.07 -15.52
C ALA A 53 6.24 17.25 -15.54
N GLY A 54 7.03 16.18 -15.71
CA GLY A 54 8.49 16.24 -15.64
C GLY A 54 9.07 15.92 -14.27
N ASP A 55 10.38 15.74 -14.22
CA ASP A 55 11.10 15.36 -12.97
C ASP A 55 11.29 16.54 -12.01
N ASP A 56 11.08 17.76 -12.47
CA ASP A 56 11.28 19.01 -11.73
C ASP A 56 10.06 19.48 -10.94
N VAL A 57 9.09 18.59 -10.70
CA VAL A 57 7.91 18.86 -9.86
C VAL A 57 8.35 19.18 -8.44
N THR A 58 7.92 20.33 -7.94
CA THR A 58 8.22 20.85 -6.59
C THR A 58 7.10 20.65 -5.59
N SER A 59 5.86 20.79 -6.02
CA SER A 59 4.66 20.60 -5.20
C SER A 59 3.47 20.20 -6.06
N VAL A 60 2.43 19.69 -5.40
CA VAL A 60 1.15 19.35 -6.04
C VAL A 60 0.05 19.90 -5.16
N ASP A 61 -0.81 20.72 -5.73
CA ASP A 61 -2.01 21.20 -5.07
C ASP A 61 -3.21 20.32 -5.41
N ASP A 62 -3.97 19.97 -4.37
CA ASP A 62 -5.22 19.21 -4.50
C ASP A 62 -6.40 20.17 -4.70
N GLY A 63 -7.27 19.86 -5.69
CA GLY A 63 -8.45 20.63 -6.04
C GLY A 63 -9.41 19.80 -6.89
N GLU A 64 -10.30 20.44 -7.64
CA GLU A 64 -11.12 19.75 -8.65
C GLU A 64 -10.23 18.99 -9.66
N LYS A 65 -9.10 19.58 -10.00
CA LYS A 65 -7.99 18.94 -10.70
C LYS A 65 -6.71 19.17 -9.92
N LEU A 66 -5.79 18.24 -10.02
CA LEU A 66 -4.46 18.41 -9.43
C LEU A 66 -3.66 19.43 -10.26
N THR A 67 -2.92 20.28 -9.57
CA THR A 67 -1.97 21.20 -10.21
C THR A 67 -0.57 20.85 -9.74
N ALA A 68 0.27 20.35 -10.65
CA ALA A 68 1.68 20.10 -10.39
C ALA A 68 2.47 21.37 -10.74
N HIS A 69 3.21 21.89 -9.76
CA HIS A 69 4.10 23.03 -9.92
C HIS A 69 5.49 22.52 -10.27
N THR A 70 6.06 23.04 -11.35
CA THR A 70 7.40 22.67 -11.79
C THR A 70 8.38 23.83 -11.66
N LEU A 71 9.68 23.53 -11.61
CA LEU A 71 10.71 24.57 -11.50
C LEU A 71 10.89 25.37 -12.79
N TYR A 72 10.71 24.74 -13.95
CA TYR A 72 11.10 25.30 -15.23
C TYR A 72 9.95 25.43 -16.23
N ASP A 73 9.01 24.48 -16.21
CA ASP A 73 7.99 24.35 -17.26
C ASP A 73 6.63 24.95 -16.85
N GLY A 74 6.54 25.54 -15.64
CA GLY A 74 5.31 26.15 -15.12
C GLY A 74 4.33 25.13 -14.53
N ASP A 75 3.07 25.51 -14.39
CA ASP A 75 2.05 24.71 -13.76
C ASP A 75 1.37 23.76 -14.74
N VAL A 76 1.27 22.48 -14.38
CA VAL A 76 0.62 21.43 -15.17
C VAL A 76 -0.63 20.95 -14.47
N THR A 77 -1.78 21.08 -15.14
CA THR A 77 -3.06 20.58 -14.61
C THR A 77 -3.28 19.12 -15.03
N ILE A 78 -3.57 18.25 -14.06
CA ILE A 78 -3.66 16.80 -14.25
C ILE A 78 -4.98 16.30 -13.68
N ASP A 79 -5.68 15.43 -14.40
CA ASP A 79 -6.84 14.73 -13.84
C ASP A 79 -6.39 13.73 -12.78
N ALA A 80 -6.99 13.78 -11.58
CA ALA A 80 -6.59 12.94 -10.44
C ALA A 80 -6.56 11.44 -10.79
N LYS A 81 -7.54 10.95 -11.57
CA LYS A 81 -7.62 9.55 -12.01
C LYS A 81 -6.40 9.07 -12.80
N ASP A 82 -5.73 9.97 -13.54
CA ASP A 82 -4.61 9.59 -14.40
C ASP A 82 -3.32 9.37 -13.61
N VAL A 83 -3.27 9.89 -12.39
CA VAL A 83 -2.11 9.79 -11.49
C VAL A 83 -2.38 8.99 -10.21
N LEU A 84 -3.54 8.37 -10.09
CA LEU A 84 -3.79 7.42 -9.01
C LEU A 84 -3.03 6.09 -9.26
N PRO A 85 -2.49 5.45 -8.21
CA PRO A 85 -2.00 4.09 -8.32
C PRO A 85 -3.15 3.13 -8.64
N ASP A 86 -2.83 2.04 -9.32
CA ASP A 86 -3.82 1.06 -9.81
C ASP A 86 -4.71 0.53 -8.67
N ARG A 87 -4.13 0.29 -7.48
CA ARG A 87 -4.88 -0.10 -6.28
C ARG A 87 -5.95 0.91 -5.86
N CYS A 88 -5.77 2.19 -6.14
CA CYS A 88 -6.76 3.23 -5.82
C CYS A 88 -7.84 3.34 -6.90
N LEU A 89 -7.51 3.09 -8.18
CA LEU A 89 -8.47 3.07 -9.29
C LEU A 89 -9.52 1.97 -9.14
N ILE A 90 -9.15 0.82 -8.58
CA ILE A 90 -10.04 -0.33 -8.36
C ILE A 90 -10.50 -0.46 -6.89
N CYS A 91 -10.27 0.57 -6.07
CA CYS A 91 -10.51 0.51 -4.63
C CYS A 91 -11.99 0.48 -4.29
N LYS A 92 -12.41 -0.58 -3.59
CA LYS A 92 -13.76 -0.71 -3.03
C LYS A 92 -13.83 -0.32 -1.54
N SER A 93 -12.69 -0.02 -0.90
CA SER A 93 -12.60 0.37 0.50
C SER A 93 -12.84 1.88 0.66
N LYS A 94 -14.09 2.30 0.48
CA LYS A 94 -14.51 3.71 0.62
C LYS A 94 -15.21 3.99 1.96
N LYS A 95 -15.51 2.94 2.72
CA LYS A 95 -16.15 3.05 4.05
C LYS A 95 -15.21 2.57 5.13
N HIS A 96 -15.15 3.32 6.22
CA HIS A 96 -14.42 2.92 7.40
C HIS A 96 -15.14 1.79 8.13
N VAL A 97 -14.39 0.79 8.60
CA VAL A 97 -14.92 -0.34 9.37
C VAL A 97 -14.49 -0.31 10.85
N ALA A 98 -13.57 0.58 11.20
CA ALA A 98 -13.11 0.80 12.57
C ALA A 98 -12.63 2.24 12.74
N TYR A 99 -13.23 2.97 13.68
CA TYR A 99 -12.83 4.32 14.08
C TYR A 99 -13.51 4.69 15.41
N ASP A 100 -13.03 5.72 16.07
CA ASP A 100 -13.69 6.37 17.21
C ASP A 100 -14.39 7.65 16.76
N GLU A 101 -13.78 8.38 15.82
CA GLU A 101 -14.31 9.60 15.23
C GLU A 101 -14.08 9.60 13.72
N LEU A 102 -15.02 10.16 12.96
CA LEU A 102 -14.91 10.30 11.51
C LEU A 102 -14.87 11.79 11.12
N LEU A 103 -13.83 12.21 10.43
CA LEU A 103 -13.70 13.57 9.90
C LEU A 103 -14.37 13.66 8.52
N GLY A 104 -15.63 14.05 8.50
CA GLY A 104 -16.41 14.15 7.25
C GLY A 104 -17.24 12.89 6.97
N GLU A 105 -17.46 12.58 5.70
CA GLU A 105 -18.32 11.48 5.27
C GLU A 105 -17.52 10.46 4.46
N ASP A 106 -17.91 9.19 4.58
CA ASP A 106 -17.36 8.12 3.76
C ASP A 106 -17.72 8.31 2.28
N GLY A 107 -16.80 7.92 1.41
CA GLY A 107 -17.00 7.98 -0.03
C GLY A 107 -17.91 6.87 -0.56
N GLU A 108 -18.32 7.01 -1.81
CA GLU A 108 -19.08 5.98 -2.52
C GLU A 108 -18.16 4.86 -3.02
N VAL A 109 -18.67 3.63 -2.97
CA VAL A 109 -17.95 2.45 -3.48
C VAL A 109 -17.93 2.50 -5.00
N ILE A 110 -16.76 2.41 -5.60
CA ILE A 110 -16.59 2.34 -7.04
C ILE A 110 -16.97 0.94 -7.53
N ASP A 111 -17.79 0.87 -8.58
CA ASP A 111 -18.05 -0.38 -9.26
C ASP A 111 -16.90 -0.70 -10.23
N SER A 112 -16.03 -1.58 -9.82
CA SER A 112 -14.85 -2.01 -10.58
C SER A 112 -14.57 -3.48 -10.33
N ASN A 113 -14.07 -4.19 -11.35
CA ASN A 113 -13.54 -5.54 -11.15
C ASN A 113 -12.11 -5.45 -10.59
N ARG A 114 -11.98 -5.60 -9.28
CA ARG A 114 -10.68 -5.56 -8.60
C ARG A 114 -9.81 -6.79 -8.85
N PHE A 115 -10.31 -7.79 -9.54
CA PHE A 115 -9.63 -9.05 -9.79
C PHE A 115 -9.13 -9.22 -11.23
N ASP A 116 -9.22 -8.18 -12.08
CA ASP A 116 -8.76 -8.25 -13.46
C ASP A 116 -7.32 -8.75 -13.61
N GLU A 117 -6.41 -8.27 -12.77
CA GLU A 117 -5.01 -8.73 -12.79
C GLU A 117 -4.86 -10.17 -12.29
N VAL A 118 -5.66 -10.58 -11.32
CA VAL A 118 -5.69 -11.97 -10.83
C VAL A 118 -6.17 -12.89 -11.96
N GLU A 119 -7.25 -12.53 -12.65
CA GLU A 119 -7.77 -13.28 -13.78
C GLU A 119 -6.77 -13.42 -14.93
N LYS A 120 -5.98 -12.38 -15.19
CA LYS A 120 -4.90 -12.46 -16.19
C LYS A 120 -3.85 -13.48 -15.77
N LEU A 121 -3.40 -13.46 -14.51
CA LEU A 121 -2.43 -14.41 -13.98
C LEU A 121 -2.96 -15.84 -13.95
N GLU A 122 -4.25 -16.02 -13.63
CA GLU A 122 -4.89 -17.34 -13.60
C GLU A 122 -4.99 -17.97 -15.01
N LYS A 123 -5.14 -17.15 -16.05
CA LYS A 123 -5.20 -17.61 -17.46
C LYS A 123 -3.83 -17.99 -18.03
N MET A 124 -2.74 -17.60 -17.38
CA MET A 124 -1.38 -17.95 -17.80
C MET A 124 -1.11 -19.45 -17.58
N THR A 125 -0.34 -20.05 -18.47
CA THR A 125 0.24 -21.38 -18.22
C THR A 125 1.20 -21.31 -17.01
N PRO A 126 1.54 -22.46 -16.39
CA PRO A 126 2.50 -22.49 -15.28
C PRO A 126 3.84 -21.84 -15.64
N ASP A 127 4.37 -22.08 -16.85
CA ASP A 127 5.65 -21.53 -17.29
C ASP A 127 5.58 -20.01 -17.52
N GLU A 128 4.51 -19.50 -18.11
CA GLU A 128 4.30 -18.07 -18.29
C GLU A 128 4.15 -17.37 -16.93
N ARG A 129 3.44 -17.97 -15.98
CA ARG A 129 3.26 -17.43 -14.63
C ARG A 129 4.58 -17.42 -13.87
N PHE A 130 5.39 -18.48 -14.01
CA PHE A 130 6.73 -18.52 -13.42
C PHE A 130 7.62 -17.42 -14.01
N ALA A 131 7.66 -17.28 -15.35
CA ALA A 131 8.43 -16.23 -16.00
C ALA A 131 7.99 -14.82 -15.60
N PHE A 132 6.68 -14.59 -15.44
CA PHE A 132 6.14 -13.33 -14.91
C PHE A 132 6.71 -13.02 -13.52
N TRP A 133 6.60 -13.96 -12.57
CA TRP A 133 7.08 -13.75 -11.21
C TRP A 133 8.60 -13.63 -11.15
N GLN A 134 9.33 -14.38 -11.95
CA GLN A 134 10.78 -14.25 -12.06
C GLN A 134 11.16 -12.84 -12.52
N GLY A 135 10.44 -12.28 -13.50
CA GLY A 135 10.64 -10.90 -13.96
C GLY A 135 10.36 -9.86 -12.86
N GLU A 136 9.26 -10.02 -12.12
CA GLU A 136 8.90 -9.10 -11.04
C GLU A 136 9.89 -9.17 -9.87
N LEU A 137 10.28 -10.36 -9.46
CA LEU A 137 11.19 -10.58 -8.34
C LEU A 137 12.66 -10.31 -8.68
N SER A 138 13.04 -10.26 -9.96
CA SER A 138 14.41 -9.92 -10.37
C SER A 138 14.90 -8.56 -9.85
N ARG A 139 13.96 -7.66 -9.57
CA ARG A 139 14.22 -6.33 -8.98
C ARG A 139 14.29 -6.34 -7.45
N CYS A 140 14.09 -7.49 -6.83
CA CYS A 140 14.06 -7.61 -5.38
C CYS A 140 15.47 -7.48 -4.79
N ILE A 141 15.65 -6.50 -3.90
CA ILE A 141 16.89 -6.31 -3.13
C ILE A 141 16.84 -6.98 -1.76
N ARG A 142 15.81 -7.77 -1.49
CA ARG A 142 15.57 -8.51 -0.23
C ARG A 142 15.61 -7.64 1.03
N CYS A 143 15.10 -6.42 0.94
CA CYS A 143 15.05 -5.49 2.08
C CYS A 143 13.97 -5.86 3.12
N ASN A 144 13.11 -6.85 2.84
CA ASN A 144 11.97 -7.27 3.69
C ASN A 144 10.91 -6.17 3.93
N ALA A 145 10.92 -5.07 3.20
CA ALA A 145 9.93 -4.00 3.37
C ALA A 145 8.49 -4.50 3.16
N CYS A 146 8.26 -5.37 2.16
CA CYS A 146 6.97 -5.99 1.89
C CYS A 146 6.45 -6.81 3.10
N ARG A 147 7.33 -7.57 3.75
CA ARG A 147 7.01 -8.32 4.97
C ARG A 147 6.70 -7.38 6.14
N ASN A 148 7.51 -6.34 6.32
CA ASN A 148 7.39 -5.44 7.46
C ASN A 148 6.14 -4.55 7.39
N VAL A 149 5.61 -4.28 6.19
CA VAL A 149 4.43 -3.43 5.99
C VAL A 149 3.13 -4.23 5.92
N CYS A 150 3.21 -5.55 5.66
CA CYS A 150 2.02 -6.38 5.49
C CYS A 150 1.36 -6.67 6.85
N PRO A 151 0.06 -6.34 7.04
CA PRO A 151 -0.64 -6.61 8.29
C PRO A 151 -0.87 -8.10 8.57
N ALA A 152 -0.69 -8.96 7.57
CA ALA A 152 -0.73 -10.42 7.73
C ALA A 152 0.61 -11.01 8.18
N CYS A 153 1.70 -10.24 8.19
CA CYS A 153 3.02 -10.66 8.68
C CYS A 153 3.23 -10.17 10.12
N THR A 154 2.56 -10.79 11.07
CA THR A 154 2.50 -10.34 12.48
C THR A 154 3.41 -11.09 13.43
N CYS A 155 4.21 -12.04 12.94
CA CYS A 155 5.15 -12.80 13.76
C CYS A 155 6.19 -11.87 14.42
N GLU A 156 6.41 -12.01 15.73
CA GLU A 156 7.45 -11.29 16.47
C GLU A 156 8.84 -11.64 15.93
N LYS A 157 9.05 -12.91 15.59
CA LYS A 157 10.26 -13.43 14.97
C LYS A 157 9.87 -14.29 13.77
N CYS A 158 10.32 -13.88 12.60
CA CYS A 158 10.04 -14.60 11.37
C CYS A 158 10.77 -15.96 11.36
N VAL A 159 10.07 -17.02 10.96
CA VAL A 159 10.68 -18.36 10.83
C VAL A 159 11.82 -18.34 9.79
N PHE A 160 11.73 -17.53 8.76
CA PHE A 160 12.78 -17.38 7.73
C PHE A 160 14.03 -16.61 8.22
N ASP A 161 13.95 -15.94 9.37
CA ASP A 161 15.14 -15.32 10.00
C ASP A 161 15.84 -16.28 10.97
N ASN A 162 15.36 -17.54 11.11
CA ASN A 162 15.95 -18.52 11.98
C ASN A 162 16.98 -19.37 11.20
N PRO A 163 18.28 -19.34 11.57
CA PRO A 163 19.31 -20.12 10.90
C PRO A 163 19.04 -21.64 10.88
N ALA A 164 18.27 -22.14 11.85
CA ALA A 164 17.91 -23.56 11.94
C ALA A 164 16.72 -23.96 11.03
N SER A 165 16.09 -23.02 10.34
CA SER A 165 14.96 -23.30 9.45
C SER A 165 15.37 -24.01 8.15
N GLY A 166 16.65 -23.99 7.80
CA GLY A 166 17.16 -24.51 6.51
C GLY A 166 16.83 -23.61 5.30
N VAL A 167 16.24 -22.45 5.54
CA VAL A 167 15.94 -21.44 4.51
C VAL A 167 17.10 -20.46 4.43
N GLU A 168 17.58 -20.20 3.23
CA GLU A 168 18.63 -19.21 3.00
C GLU A 168 18.17 -17.82 3.46
N ASN A 169 19.02 -17.18 4.23
CA ASN A 169 18.75 -15.85 4.67
C ASN A 169 19.00 -14.84 3.53
N LYS A 170 18.53 -13.64 3.73
CA LYS A 170 18.62 -12.50 2.81
C LYS A 170 20.03 -12.27 2.20
N ALA A 171 21.11 -12.58 2.95
CA ALA A 171 22.47 -12.33 2.50
C ALA A 171 23.03 -13.49 1.65
N ALA A 172 22.51 -14.70 1.84
CA ALA A 172 23.05 -15.92 1.22
C ALA A 172 22.40 -16.27 -0.12
N ALA A 173 21.12 -15.94 -0.31
CA ALA A 173 20.42 -16.26 -1.55
C ALA A 173 20.94 -15.43 -2.73
N ASN A 174 21.37 -16.11 -3.78
CA ASN A 174 21.99 -15.50 -4.96
C ASN A 174 21.15 -15.65 -6.23
N THR A 175 20.17 -16.55 -6.24
CA THR A 175 19.31 -16.84 -7.37
C THR A 175 17.84 -16.56 -7.03
N PHE A 176 16.98 -16.57 -8.06
CA PHE A 176 15.55 -16.46 -7.86
C PHE A 176 15.00 -17.64 -7.07
N GLU A 177 15.52 -18.84 -7.31
CA GLU A 177 15.10 -20.07 -6.65
C GLU A 177 15.41 -20.06 -5.15
N ASP A 178 16.44 -19.32 -4.75
CA ASP A 178 16.87 -19.17 -3.35
C ASP A 178 16.03 -18.09 -2.59
N GLN A 179 15.20 -17.33 -3.29
CA GLN A 179 14.40 -16.21 -2.71
C GLN A 179 13.03 -16.69 -2.24
#